data_102bd444a2b13474503df8d3fd38d012
#
_entry.id   102bd444a2b13474503df8d3fd38d012
#
_cell.length_a   1.000
_cell.length_b   1.000
_cell.length_c   1.000
_cell.angle_alpha   90.00
_cell.angle_beta   90.00
_cell.angle_gamma   90.00
#
_symmetry.space_group_name_H-M   'P 1'
#
loop_
_entity.id
_entity.type
_entity.pdbx_description
1 polymer ?
#
loop_
_entity_poly.entity_id
_entity_poly.type
_entity_poly.pdbx_seq_one_letter_code
_entity_poly.pdbx_strand_id
1 'polypeptide(L)'
;RDMELVEKYLHGKFMEWGIRFIAVVAHADTDDVGNKKSRQINGLVNEWYLEDLSSNVRTVLTHKRKAGQYIGSFALYGYQKDPTDHNHLIVDPEAAEVVRKIFAMALDGFGVPKIVRTLNEAGIPNPTSYKHSHGMAFYNSNPSQVPDIWTPVTVHAMLKNRMYTGAMVQGRHKKASYKSKKTLLIPQENWIVIPDTHEAIIEKGDFDRLQELRSKKAIPCQSTG
;
A
#
# COMPACT_ATOMS: atom_id res chain seq x y z
N ARG A 1 -8.25 -17.14 17.12
CA ARG A 1 -7.47 -15.89 16.91
C ARG A 1 -8.03 -14.69 17.67
N ASP A 2 -9.25 -14.77 18.16
CA ASP A 2 -9.93 -13.73 18.90
C ASP A 2 -10.36 -14.33 20.25
N MET A 3 -9.67 -13.94 21.32
CA MET A 3 -9.93 -14.44 22.67
C MET A 3 -11.35 -14.11 23.13
N GLU A 4 -11.88 -12.94 22.76
CA GLU A 4 -13.23 -12.53 23.12
C GLU A 4 -14.29 -13.48 22.51
N LEU A 5 -14.10 -13.88 21.23
CA LEU A 5 -14.97 -14.86 20.59
C LEU A 5 -14.84 -16.26 21.21
N VAL A 6 -13.62 -16.67 21.56
CA VAL A 6 -13.37 -17.97 22.22
C VAL A 6 -14.08 -18.01 23.56
N GLU A 7 -13.91 -17.01 24.40
CA GLU A 7 -14.58 -16.91 25.70
C GLU A 7 -16.10 -16.90 25.55
N LYS A 8 -16.63 -16.06 24.66
CA LYS A 8 -18.07 -15.93 24.42
C LYS A 8 -18.73 -17.24 23.97
N TYR A 9 -18.08 -17.99 23.07
CA TYR A 9 -18.68 -19.19 22.52
C TYR A 9 -18.33 -20.44 23.34
N LEU A 10 -17.07 -20.71 23.64
CA LEU A 10 -16.68 -21.94 24.33
C LEU A 10 -17.05 -21.95 25.83
N HIS A 11 -16.97 -20.80 26.49
CA HIS A 11 -17.28 -20.70 27.91
C HIS A 11 -18.64 -20.08 28.25
N GLY A 12 -19.37 -19.60 27.22
CA GLY A 12 -20.71 -19.08 27.35
C GLY A 12 -21.72 -19.91 26.55
N LYS A 13 -21.93 -19.55 25.29
CA LYS A 13 -23.03 -20.07 24.48
C LYS A 13 -23.04 -21.60 24.29
N PHE A 14 -21.88 -22.24 24.14
CA PHE A 14 -21.83 -23.70 23.95
C PHE A 14 -22.29 -24.43 25.23
N MET A 15 -21.96 -23.89 26.40
CA MET A 15 -22.46 -24.44 27.66
C MET A 15 -23.96 -24.23 27.80
N GLU A 16 -24.49 -23.04 27.45
CA GLU A 16 -25.92 -22.75 27.44
C GLU A 16 -26.72 -23.68 26.50
N TRP A 17 -26.11 -24.03 25.37
CA TRP A 17 -26.71 -24.90 24.34
C TRP A 17 -26.46 -26.40 24.58
N GLY A 18 -25.72 -26.77 25.63
CA GLY A 18 -25.37 -28.17 25.90
C GLY A 18 -24.40 -28.78 24.86
N ILE A 19 -23.64 -27.93 24.16
CA ILE A 19 -22.69 -28.35 23.12
C ILE A 19 -21.33 -28.61 23.76
N ARG A 20 -20.83 -29.86 23.66
CA ARG A 20 -19.47 -30.23 23.98
C ARG A 20 -18.55 -29.94 22.82
N PHE A 21 -17.47 -29.19 23.05
CA PHE A 21 -16.43 -28.94 22.07
C PHE A 21 -15.14 -29.67 22.44
N ILE A 22 -14.61 -30.47 21.51
CA ILE A 22 -13.37 -31.23 21.69
C ILE A 22 -12.40 -30.83 20.60
N ALA A 23 -11.22 -30.35 20.98
CA ALA A 23 -10.10 -30.09 20.06
C ALA A 23 -8.98 -31.09 20.31
N VAL A 24 -8.88 -32.11 19.47
CA VAL A 24 -7.95 -33.26 19.64
C VAL A 24 -6.51 -32.78 19.65
N VAL A 25 -6.10 -31.91 18.69
CA VAL A 25 -4.70 -31.45 18.60
C VAL A 25 -4.31 -30.52 19.75
N ALA A 26 -5.26 -29.73 20.26
CA ALA A 26 -5.01 -28.81 21.37
C ALA A 26 -5.30 -29.43 22.73
N HIS A 27 -5.68 -30.72 22.76
CA HIS A 27 -6.11 -31.45 23.97
C HIS A 27 -7.09 -30.64 24.81
N ALA A 28 -8.07 -29.99 24.14
CA ALA A 28 -9.06 -29.13 24.78
C ALA A 28 -10.42 -29.80 24.75
N ASP A 29 -11.07 -29.91 25.93
CA ASP A 29 -12.40 -30.44 26.11
C ASP A 29 -13.19 -29.48 27.00
N THR A 30 -14.43 -29.13 26.59
CA THR A 30 -15.27 -28.23 27.39
C THR A 30 -15.86 -28.90 28.63
N ASP A 31 -15.98 -30.22 28.66
CA ASP A 31 -16.46 -30.97 29.84
C ASP A 31 -15.37 -31.12 30.93
N ASP A 32 -14.09 -30.96 30.56
CA ASP A 32 -12.99 -30.94 31.53
C ASP A 32 -12.79 -29.53 32.09
N VAL A 33 -13.27 -29.32 33.32
CA VAL A 33 -13.12 -28.06 34.04
C VAL A 33 -11.67 -27.66 34.27
N GLY A 34 -10.76 -28.64 34.43
CA GLY A 34 -9.30 -28.42 34.58
C GLY A 34 -8.69 -27.80 33.33
N ASN A 35 -9.20 -28.14 32.17
CA ASN A 35 -8.74 -27.65 30.87
C ASN A 35 -9.06 -26.17 30.57
N LYS A 36 -10.00 -25.57 31.30
CA LYS A 36 -10.38 -24.15 31.07
C LYS A 36 -9.19 -23.20 31.25
N LYS A 37 -8.47 -23.33 32.36
CA LYS A 37 -7.28 -22.51 32.67
C LYS A 37 -6.18 -22.69 31.62
N SER A 38 -5.93 -23.93 31.23
CA SER A 38 -4.94 -24.28 30.21
C SER A 38 -5.29 -23.65 28.86
N ARG A 39 -6.55 -23.72 28.43
CA ARG A 39 -7.04 -23.08 27.20
C ARG A 39 -6.87 -21.55 27.22
N GLN A 40 -7.18 -20.91 28.35
CA GLN A 40 -7.00 -19.46 28.51
C GLN A 40 -5.51 -19.07 28.43
N ILE A 41 -4.63 -19.81 29.10
CA ILE A 41 -3.19 -19.57 29.03
C ILE A 41 -2.67 -19.76 27.61
N ASN A 42 -3.04 -20.85 26.93
CA ASN A 42 -2.67 -21.07 25.53
C ASN A 42 -3.19 -19.97 24.60
N GLY A 43 -4.40 -19.46 24.86
CA GLY A 43 -4.96 -18.32 24.15
C GLY A 43 -4.12 -17.05 24.31
N LEU A 44 -3.71 -16.73 25.55
CA LEU A 44 -2.85 -15.58 25.86
C LEU A 44 -1.46 -15.74 25.23
N VAL A 45 -0.84 -16.92 25.33
CA VAL A 45 0.46 -17.19 24.70
C VAL A 45 0.38 -16.99 23.18
N ASN A 46 -0.68 -17.48 22.52
CA ASN A 46 -0.88 -17.28 21.10
C ASN A 46 -1.09 -15.79 20.73
N GLU A 47 -1.76 -15.02 21.60
CA GLU A 47 -1.94 -13.58 21.39
C GLU A 47 -0.61 -12.84 21.50
N TRP A 48 0.19 -13.09 22.52
CA TRP A 48 1.54 -12.55 22.67
C TRP A 48 2.44 -12.90 21.49
N TYR A 49 2.42 -14.15 21.05
CA TYR A 49 3.18 -14.57 19.87
C TYR A 49 2.80 -13.77 18.61
N LEU A 50 1.51 -13.52 18.38
CA LEU A 50 1.06 -12.71 17.25
C LEU A 50 1.47 -11.24 17.37
N GLU A 51 1.46 -10.69 18.58
CA GLU A 51 1.92 -9.32 18.85
C GLU A 51 3.43 -9.18 18.59
N ASP A 52 4.23 -10.09 19.12
CA ASP A 52 5.67 -10.14 18.90
C ASP A 52 6.01 -10.31 17.41
N LEU A 53 5.34 -11.25 16.74
CA LEU A 53 5.50 -11.43 15.30
C LEU A 53 5.19 -10.15 14.52
N SER A 54 4.09 -9.47 14.85
CA SER A 54 3.73 -8.20 14.23
C SER A 54 4.76 -7.11 14.48
N SER A 55 5.31 -7.05 15.69
CA SER A 55 6.37 -6.10 16.06
C SER A 55 7.66 -6.38 15.26
N ASN A 56 8.08 -7.63 15.21
CA ASN A 56 9.27 -8.06 14.48
C ASN A 56 9.15 -7.74 12.98
N VAL A 57 8.01 -8.08 12.35
CA VAL A 57 7.76 -7.74 10.93
C VAL A 57 7.83 -6.23 10.71
N ARG A 58 7.24 -5.41 11.59
CA ARG A 58 7.29 -3.95 11.48
C ARG A 58 8.72 -3.42 11.60
N THR A 59 9.50 -3.98 12.50
CA THR A 59 10.92 -3.61 12.70
C THR A 59 11.73 -3.89 11.44
N VAL A 60 11.62 -5.11 10.89
CA VAL A 60 12.29 -5.49 9.64
C VAL A 60 11.88 -4.60 8.47
N LEU A 61 10.58 -4.37 8.28
CA LEU A 61 10.10 -3.49 7.21
C LEU A 61 10.56 -2.05 7.38
N THR A 62 10.64 -1.55 8.61
CA THR A 62 11.14 -0.20 8.90
C THR A 62 12.63 -0.11 8.60
N HIS A 63 13.40 -1.13 8.94
CA HIS A 63 14.83 -1.21 8.61
C HIS A 63 15.05 -1.19 7.08
N LYS A 64 14.29 -2.01 6.35
CA LYS A 64 14.33 -2.02 4.87
C LYS A 64 14.00 -0.65 4.27
N ARG A 65 12.97 0.02 4.78
CA ARG A 65 12.61 1.38 4.32
C ARG A 65 13.74 2.39 4.54
N LYS A 66 14.37 2.37 5.74
CA LYS A 66 15.50 3.26 6.08
C LYS A 66 16.75 2.96 5.25
N ALA A 67 16.91 1.71 4.80
CA ALA A 67 17.97 1.31 3.87
C ALA A 67 17.64 1.65 2.40
N GLY A 68 16.54 2.36 2.10
CA GLY A 68 16.16 2.71 0.73
C GLY A 68 15.59 1.55 -0.10
N GLN A 69 15.34 0.39 0.51
CA GLN A 69 14.81 -0.78 -0.18
C GLN A 69 13.32 -0.63 -0.47
N TYR A 70 12.91 -0.99 -1.67
CA TYR A 70 11.50 -1.00 -2.06
C TYR A 70 10.77 -2.22 -1.46
N ILE A 71 9.71 -1.98 -0.71
CA ILE A 71 8.95 -3.04 -0.04
C ILE A 71 7.55 -3.27 -0.62
N GLY A 72 7.16 -2.54 -1.66
CA GLY A 72 5.85 -2.69 -2.29
C GLY A 72 5.71 -4.03 -3.01
N SER A 73 4.49 -4.56 -3.09
CA SER A 73 4.22 -5.81 -3.82
C SER A 73 4.43 -5.65 -5.32
N PHE A 74 3.96 -4.54 -5.89
CA PHE A 74 4.13 -4.18 -7.30
C PHE A 74 4.97 -2.92 -7.43
N ALA A 75 5.79 -2.85 -8.47
CA ALA A 75 6.53 -1.64 -8.79
C ALA A 75 5.59 -0.48 -9.17
N LEU A 76 6.08 0.75 -9.00
CA LEU A 76 5.42 1.95 -9.50
C LEU A 76 5.41 1.92 -11.04
N TYR A 77 4.36 2.42 -11.67
CA TYR A 77 4.29 2.54 -13.14
C TYR A 77 5.47 3.38 -13.67
N GLY A 78 6.16 2.90 -14.67
CA GLY A 78 7.44 3.43 -15.15
C GLY A 78 8.66 2.70 -14.59
N TYR A 79 8.47 1.83 -13.61
CA TYR A 79 9.50 0.98 -13.02
C TYR A 79 9.07 -0.47 -12.97
N GLN A 80 10.03 -1.36 -12.92
CA GLN A 80 9.87 -2.77 -12.60
C GLN A 80 10.82 -3.16 -11.47
N LYS A 81 10.55 -4.27 -10.81
CA LYS A 81 11.46 -4.81 -9.81
C LYS A 81 12.64 -5.48 -10.51
N ASP A 82 13.84 -5.28 -9.97
CA ASP A 82 15.02 -5.99 -10.44
C ASP A 82 14.82 -7.50 -10.25
N PRO A 83 15.00 -8.32 -11.28
CA PRO A 83 14.91 -9.78 -11.16
C PRO A 83 15.91 -10.38 -10.16
N THR A 84 17.05 -9.73 -9.94
CA THR A 84 18.11 -10.18 -9.03
C THR A 84 17.90 -9.66 -7.61
N ASP A 85 17.32 -8.47 -7.43
CA ASP A 85 16.96 -7.88 -6.13
C ASP A 85 15.55 -7.29 -6.16
N HIS A 86 14.57 -8.04 -5.72
CA HIS A 86 13.17 -7.60 -5.65
C HIS A 86 12.92 -6.36 -4.77
N ASN A 87 13.92 -5.89 -4.02
CA ASN A 87 13.83 -4.65 -3.24
C ASN A 87 14.43 -3.45 -3.97
N HIS A 88 14.97 -3.64 -5.16
CA HIS A 88 15.47 -2.58 -6.04
C HIS A 88 14.50 -2.33 -7.20
N LEU A 89 14.43 -1.06 -7.65
CA LEU A 89 13.62 -0.65 -8.80
C LEU A 89 14.54 -0.31 -9.98
N ILE A 90 14.22 -0.86 -11.13
CA ILE A 90 14.85 -0.53 -12.42
C ILE A 90 13.82 0.13 -13.33
N VAL A 91 14.27 0.98 -14.25
CA VAL A 91 13.38 1.65 -15.20
C VAL A 91 12.78 0.63 -16.16
N ASP A 92 11.47 0.70 -16.35
CA ASP A 92 10.73 0.02 -17.40
C ASP A 92 10.65 0.97 -18.62
N PRO A 93 11.37 0.71 -19.73
CA PRO A 93 11.50 1.68 -20.80
C PRO A 93 10.17 2.10 -21.42
N GLU A 94 9.25 1.16 -21.62
CA GLU A 94 7.94 1.42 -22.24
C GLU A 94 7.06 2.28 -21.33
N ALA A 95 6.91 1.88 -20.09
CA ALA A 95 6.10 2.63 -19.12
C ALA A 95 6.74 3.96 -18.72
N ALA A 96 8.08 4.05 -18.68
CA ALA A 96 8.80 5.27 -18.37
C ALA A 96 8.62 6.35 -19.44
N GLU A 97 8.53 5.97 -20.73
CA GLU A 97 8.26 6.92 -21.80
C GLU A 97 6.90 7.61 -21.62
N VAL A 98 5.89 6.85 -21.23
CA VAL A 98 4.57 7.43 -20.90
C VAL A 98 4.65 8.38 -19.70
N VAL A 99 5.42 8.02 -18.67
CA VAL A 99 5.64 8.91 -17.51
C VAL A 99 6.30 10.21 -17.95
N ARG A 100 7.37 10.16 -18.76
CA ARG A 100 8.05 11.36 -19.30
C ARG A 100 7.08 12.23 -20.10
N LYS A 101 6.25 11.61 -20.96
CA LYS A 101 5.22 12.32 -21.74
C LYS A 101 4.22 13.06 -20.84
N ILE A 102 3.74 12.42 -19.78
CA ILE A 102 2.81 13.05 -18.81
C ILE A 102 3.46 14.26 -18.14
N PHE A 103 4.72 14.13 -17.69
CA PHE A 103 5.45 15.22 -17.05
C PHE A 103 5.76 16.35 -18.01
N ALA A 104 6.19 16.06 -19.25
CA ALA A 104 6.44 17.06 -20.29
C ALA A 104 5.18 17.89 -20.58
N MET A 105 4.04 17.22 -20.81
CA MET A 105 2.76 17.93 -21.03
C MET A 105 2.37 18.81 -19.84
N ALA A 106 2.62 18.35 -18.62
CA ALA A 106 2.31 19.13 -17.42
C ALA A 106 3.23 20.34 -17.26
N LEU A 107 4.52 20.24 -17.61
CA LEU A 107 5.50 21.33 -17.66
C LEU A 107 5.17 22.36 -18.73
N ASP A 108 4.65 21.91 -19.90
CA ASP A 108 4.13 22.76 -20.97
C ASP A 108 2.82 23.48 -20.59
N GLY A 109 2.33 23.27 -19.36
CA GLY A 109 1.18 23.98 -18.81
C GLY A 109 -0.16 23.34 -19.11
N PHE A 110 -0.20 22.14 -19.72
CA PHE A 110 -1.46 21.44 -19.95
C PHE A 110 -2.12 21.04 -18.63
N GLY A 111 -3.43 21.25 -18.56
CA GLY A 111 -4.24 20.80 -17.42
C GLY A 111 -4.41 19.29 -17.41
N VAL A 112 -4.56 18.70 -16.21
CA VAL A 112 -4.76 17.26 -16.06
C VAL A 112 -5.88 16.68 -16.92
N PRO A 113 -7.06 17.33 -17.08
CA PRO A 113 -8.10 16.81 -17.96
C PRO A 113 -7.64 16.66 -19.42
N LYS A 114 -6.82 17.59 -19.93
CA LYS A 114 -6.28 17.54 -21.29
C LYS A 114 -5.27 16.38 -21.43
N ILE A 115 -4.39 16.22 -20.44
CA ILE A 115 -3.43 15.10 -20.40
C ILE A 115 -4.18 13.77 -20.45
N VAL A 116 -5.18 13.59 -19.59
CA VAL A 116 -6.00 12.37 -19.54
C VAL A 116 -6.66 12.08 -20.88
N ARG A 117 -7.25 13.10 -21.51
CA ARG A 117 -7.88 12.96 -22.83
C ARG A 117 -6.87 12.50 -23.87
N THR A 118 -5.71 13.16 -23.96
CA THR A 118 -4.66 12.81 -24.91
C THR A 118 -4.17 11.38 -24.75
N LEU A 119 -4.00 10.89 -23.50
CA LEU A 119 -3.58 9.52 -23.25
C LEU A 119 -4.65 8.51 -23.67
N ASN A 120 -5.93 8.79 -23.39
CA ASN A 120 -7.04 7.91 -23.75
C ASN A 120 -7.28 7.89 -25.28
N GLU A 121 -7.24 9.04 -25.94
CA GLU A 121 -7.36 9.14 -27.40
C GLU A 121 -6.21 8.42 -28.14
N ALA A 122 -5.02 8.42 -27.56
CA ALA A 122 -3.87 7.69 -28.08
C ALA A 122 -3.91 6.17 -27.75
N GLY A 123 -4.93 5.68 -27.04
CA GLY A 123 -5.07 4.27 -26.68
C GLY A 123 -3.97 3.76 -25.75
N ILE A 124 -3.28 4.65 -25.02
CA ILE A 124 -2.18 4.26 -24.11
C ILE A 124 -2.79 3.55 -22.90
N PRO A 125 -2.34 2.31 -22.58
CA PRO A 125 -2.90 1.56 -21.46
C PRO A 125 -2.61 2.27 -20.12
N ASN A 126 -3.60 2.32 -19.26
CA ASN A 126 -3.42 2.84 -17.90
C ASN A 126 -2.55 1.87 -17.05
N PRO A 127 -2.05 2.28 -15.87
CA PRO A 127 -1.20 1.43 -15.04
C PRO A 127 -1.79 0.06 -14.65
N THR A 128 -3.12 -0.05 -14.58
CA THR A 128 -3.80 -1.33 -14.27
C THR A 128 -3.81 -2.24 -15.50
N SER A 129 -4.25 -1.72 -16.64
CA SER A 129 -4.27 -2.43 -17.92
C SER A 129 -2.88 -2.87 -18.34
N TYR A 130 -1.87 -2.00 -18.14
CA TYR A 130 -0.47 -2.32 -18.39
C TYR A 130 0.01 -3.52 -17.58
N LYS A 131 -0.34 -3.59 -16.29
CA LYS A 131 0.00 -4.74 -15.45
C LYS A 131 -0.68 -6.02 -15.91
N HIS A 132 -1.94 -5.95 -16.32
CA HIS A 132 -2.68 -7.09 -16.83
C HIS A 132 -2.12 -7.59 -18.15
N SER A 133 -1.77 -6.70 -19.09
CA SER A 133 -1.18 -7.08 -20.38
C SER A 133 0.19 -7.76 -20.23
N HIS A 134 0.92 -7.42 -19.16
CA HIS A 134 2.21 -8.06 -18.82
C HIS A 134 2.08 -9.28 -17.91
N GLY A 135 0.87 -9.83 -17.74
CA GLY A 135 0.63 -11.06 -16.98
C GLY A 135 0.89 -10.94 -15.47
N MET A 136 0.97 -9.72 -14.93
CA MET A 136 1.13 -9.53 -13.49
C MET A 136 -0.17 -9.92 -12.77
N ALA A 137 -0.06 -10.76 -11.75
CA ALA A 137 -1.19 -11.18 -10.90
C ALA A 137 -1.67 -10.01 -10.01
N PHE A 138 -2.07 -8.91 -10.63
CA PHE A 138 -2.61 -7.74 -9.96
C PHE A 138 -4.12 -7.92 -9.78
N TYR A 139 -4.52 -8.22 -8.54
CA TYR A 139 -5.93 -8.37 -8.20
C TYR A 139 -6.48 -7.02 -7.73
N ASN A 140 -7.54 -6.58 -8.42
CA ASN A 140 -8.35 -5.46 -7.94
C ASN A 140 -9.63 -6.00 -7.29
N SER A 141 -9.92 -5.56 -6.07
CA SER A 141 -11.10 -6.01 -5.31
C SER A 141 -12.44 -5.67 -6.00
N ASN A 142 -12.44 -4.72 -6.95
CA ASN A 142 -13.60 -4.33 -7.75
C ASN A 142 -13.22 -4.15 -9.23
N PRO A 143 -12.97 -5.24 -9.98
CA PRO A 143 -12.54 -5.14 -11.38
C PRO A 143 -13.58 -4.45 -12.29
N SER A 144 -14.86 -4.57 -11.97
CA SER A 144 -15.95 -3.91 -12.72
C SER A 144 -16.08 -2.40 -12.49
N GLN A 145 -15.39 -1.83 -11.49
CA GLN A 145 -15.43 -0.40 -11.18
C GLN A 145 -14.17 0.36 -11.59
N VAL A 146 -13.13 -0.33 -12.03
CA VAL A 146 -11.90 0.32 -12.49
C VAL A 146 -11.99 0.49 -14.00
N PRO A 147 -12.19 1.71 -14.49
CA PRO A 147 -12.20 1.95 -15.92
C PRO A 147 -10.85 1.60 -16.51
N ASP A 148 -10.86 0.96 -17.67
CA ASP A 148 -9.66 0.59 -18.44
C ASP A 148 -9.06 1.82 -19.16
N ILE A 149 -9.24 3.00 -18.56
CA ILE A 149 -8.85 4.30 -19.08
C ILE A 149 -8.06 5.08 -18.02
N TRP A 150 -7.26 6.03 -18.48
CA TRP A 150 -6.64 7.02 -17.61
C TRP A 150 -7.67 7.89 -16.92
N THR A 151 -7.44 8.18 -15.64
CA THR A 151 -8.29 9.06 -14.84
C THR A 151 -7.49 10.25 -14.31
N PRO A 152 -8.15 11.39 -14.03
CA PRO A 152 -7.49 12.55 -13.43
C PRO A 152 -6.79 12.19 -12.08
N VAL A 153 -7.38 11.29 -11.30
CA VAL A 153 -6.83 10.85 -10.02
C VAL A 153 -5.48 10.16 -10.21
N THR A 154 -5.37 9.27 -11.20
CA THR A 154 -4.13 8.56 -11.52
C THR A 154 -3.03 9.54 -11.93
N VAL A 155 -3.34 10.46 -12.88
CA VAL A 155 -2.37 11.46 -13.35
C VAL A 155 -1.96 12.42 -12.22
N HIS A 156 -2.91 12.87 -11.39
CA HIS A 156 -2.58 13.70 -10.22
C HIS A 156 -1.66 12.99 -9.22
N ALA A 157 -1.90 11.71 -8.97
CA ALA A 157 -1.07 10.91 -8.07
C ALA A 157 0.36 10.75 -8.63
N MET A 158 0.49 10.54 -9.94
CA MET A 158 1.79 10.44 -10.61
C MET A 158 2.56 11.76 -10.53
N LEU A 159 1.96 12.87 -10.91
CA LEU A 159 2.60 14.20 -10.89
C LEU A 159 3.02 14.68 -9.49
N LYS A 160 2.47 14.10 -8.41
CA LYS A 160 2.86 14.37 -7.01
C LYS A 160 3.90 13.38 -6.47
N ASN A 161 4.21 12.32 -7.20
CA ASN A 161 5.01 11.26 -6.65
C ASN A 161 6.51 11.49 -6.88
N ARG A 162 7.21 11.91 -5.81
CA ARG A 162 8.64 12.18 -5.81
C ARG A 162 9.50 10.94 -6.13
N MET A 163 8.94 9.73 -6.11
CA MET A 163 9.70 8.54 -6.48
C MET A 163 10.22 8.57 -7.92
N TYR A 164 9.57 9.32 -8.81
CA TYR A 164 10.06 9.49 -10.19
C TYR A 164 11.39 10.24 -10.31
N THR A 165 11.85 10.90 -9.25
CA THR A 165 13.15 11.58 -9.18
C THR A 165 14.28 10.72 -8.61
N GLY A 166 14.10 9.40 -8.52
CA GLY A 166 15.08 8.49 -7.95
C GLY A 166 15.05 8.38 -6.42
N ALA A 167 14.20 9.14 -5.75
CA ALA A 167 14.08 9.12 -4.30
C ALA A 167 13.04 8.09 -3.83
N MET A 168 13.40 7.21 -2.92
CA MET A 168 12.47 6.26 -2.29
C MET A 168 11.65 6.97 -1.22
N VAL A 169 10.33 7.02 -1.39
CA VAL A 169 9.39 7.66 -0.45
C VAL A 169 8.42 6.62 0.09
N GLN A 170 8.60 6.26 1.34
CA GLN A 170 7.83 5.21 2.01
C GLN A 170 7.35 5.67 3.39
N GLY A 171 6.55 4.82 4.07
CA GLY A 171 6.05 5.14 5.40
C GLY A 171 4.88 6.12 5.44
N ARG A 172 4.13 6.26 4.33
CA ARG A 172 2.96 7.17 4.24
C ARG A 172 1.77 6.73 5.09
N HIS A 173 1.72 5.44 5.42
CA HIS A 173 0.61 4.83 6.13
C HIS A 173 1.11 3.86 7.18
N LYS A 174 0.34 3.72 8.28
CA LYS A 174 0.54 2.66 9.28
C LYS A 174 -0.80 2.05 9.68
N LYS A 175 -0.82 0.75 9.99
CA LYS A 175 -2.00 0.14 10.64
C LYS A 175 -2.11 0.62 12.08
N ALA A 176 -3.32 0.90 12.55
CA ALA A 176 -3.57 1.31 13.94
C ALA A 176 -3.10 0.26 14.95
N SER A 177 -3.37 -1.04 14.68
CA SER A 177 -2.89 -2.17 15.45
C SER A 177 -2.79 -3.42 14.56
N TYR A 178 -2.24 -4.51 15.06
CA TYR A 178 -2.22 -5.78 14.32
C TYR A 178 -3.61 -6.41 14.19
N LYS A 179 -4.52 -6.12 15.11
CA LYS A 179 -5.93 -6.57 15.08
C LYS A 179 -6.82 -5.70 14.18
N SER A 180 -6.42 -4.45 13.90
CA SER A 180 -7.25 -3.48 13.20
C SER A 180 -6.99 -3.47 11.70
N LYS A 181 -8.07 -3.40 10.92
CA LYS A 181 -7.99 -3.11 9.47
C LYS A 181 -7.78 -1.61 9.19
N LYS A 182 -7.97 -0.74 10.18
CA LYS A 182 -7.87 0.73 10.04
C LYS A 182 -6.44 1.14 9.73
N THR A 183 -6.28 1.90 8.66
CA THR A 183 -5.01 2.49 8.23
C THR A 183 -5.01 3.97 8.59
N LEU A 184 -3.95 4.43 9.22
CA LEU A 184 -3.71 5.83 9.59
C LEU A 184 -2.73 6.45 8.61
N LEU A 185 -3.01 7.68 8.18
CA LEU A 185 -2.07 8.51 7.42
C LEU A 185 -0.96 9.01 8.36
N ILE A 186 0.26 9.01 7.86
CA ILE A 186 1.41 9.58 8.54
C ILE A 186 1.66 10.97 7.93
N PRO A 187 1.84 12.04 8.75
CA PRO A 187 2.20 13.36 8.27
C PRO A 187 3.45 13.31 7.39
N GLN A 188 3.51 14.19 6.39
CA GLN A 188 4.57 14.17 5.36
C GLN A 188 5.98 14.35 5.95
N GLU A 189 6.11 15.11 7.02
CA GLU A 189 7.36 15.31 7.77
C GLU A 189 7.94 14.02 8.37
N ASN A 190 7.08 13.02 8.61
CA ASN A 190 7.45 11.72 9.18
C ASN A 190 7.61 10.62 8.13
N TRP A 191 7.55 10.96 6.85
CA TRP A 191 7.80 9.98 5.79
C TRP A 191 9.28 9.63 5.72
N ILE A 192 9.58 8.41 5.37
CA ILE A 192 10.94 7.96 5.12
C ILE A 192 11.27 8.29 3.68
N VAL A 193 12.18 9.26 3.47
CA VAL A 193 12.65 9.69 2.15
C VAL A 193 14.14 9.43 2.05
N ILE A 194 14.53 8.54 1.17
CA ILE A 194 15.94 8.23 0.90
C ILE A 194 16.23 8.64 -0.55
N PRO A 195 17.17 9.57 -0.80
CA PRO A 195 17.53 9.99 -2.15
C PRO A 195 18.32 8.91 -2.89
N ASP A 196 18.36 9.00 -4.20
CA ASP A 196 19.26 8.28 -5.10
C ASP A 196 19.28 6.74 -4.90
N THR A 197 18.11 6.15 -4.69
CA THR A 197 17.97 4.69 -4.50
C THR A 197 17.76 3.93 -5.80
N HIS A 198 17.35 4.59 -6.86
CA HIS A 198 17.08 4.03 -8.18
C HIS A 198 17.21 5.10 -9.26
N GLU A 199 17.28 4.68 -10.51
CA GLU A 199 17.40 5.60 -11.65
C GLU A 199 16.17 6.53 -11.74
N ALA A 200 16.43 7.84 -11.92
CA ALA A 200 15.37 8.82 -12.06
C ALA A 200 14.77 8.79 -13.47
N ILE A 201 13.44 8.76 -13.58
CA ILE A 201 12.74 8.95 -14.86
C ILE A 201 12.60 10.44 -15.17
N ILE A 202 12.45 11.26 -14.15
CA ILE A 202 12.25 12.72 -14.24
C ILE A 202 13.35 13.42 -13.44
N GLU A 203 13.96 14.43 -14.00
CA GLU A 203 14.96 15.23 -13.30
C GLU A 203 14.33 15.97 -12.11
N LYS A 204 15.08 16.04 -11.02
CA LYS A 204 14.61 16.70 -9.79
C LYS A 204 14.22 18.16 -10.03
N GLY A 205 14.98 18.89 -10.89
CA GLY A 205 14.68 20.28 -11.24
C GLY A 205 13.33 20.43 -11.92
N ASP A 206 13.00 19.56 -12.86
CA ASP A 206 11.72 19.55 -13.58
C ASP A 206 10.56 19.19 -12.65
N PHE A 207 10.78 18.22 -11.77
CA PHE A 207 9.77 17.86 -10.76
C PHE A 207 9.47 19.04 -9.82
N ASP A 208 10.52 19.67 -9.27
CA ASP A 208 10.35 20.79 -8.34
C ASP A 208 9.70 22.01 -9.04
N ARG A 209 10.11 22.34 -10.28
CA ARG A 209 9.45 23.36 -11.13
C ARG A 209 7.97 23.05 -11.36
N LEU A 210 7.64 21.80 -11.63
CA LEU A 210 6.24 21.40 -11.79
C LEU A 210 5.43 21.60 -10.50
N GLN A 211 5.99 21.25 -9.32
CA GLN A 211 5.30 21.48 -8.04
C GLN A 211 5.04 22.98 -7.79
N GLU A 212 6.00 23.84 -8.11
CA GLU A 212 5.83 25.31 -8.01
C GLU A 212 4.72 25.82 -8.93
N LEU A 213 4.70 25.38 -10.21
CA LEU A 213 3.66 25.74 -11.15
C LEU A 213 2.25 25.31 -10.68
N ARG A 214 2.18 24.14 -10.06
CA ARG A 214 0.92 23.60 -9.51
C ARG A 214 0.47 24.32 -8.25
N SER A 215 1.39 24.71 -7.38
CA SER A 215 1.09 25.48 -6.17
C SER A 215 0.54 26.87 -6.50
N LYS A 216 1.09 27.52 -7.52
CA LYS A 216 0.63 28.83 -8.03
C LYS A 216 -0.77 28.77 -8.66
N LYS A 217 -1.13 27.63 -9.28
CA LYS A 217 -2.46 27.40 -9.88
C LYS A 217 -3.53 26.97 -8.88
N ALA A 218 -3.15 26.53 -7.68
CA ALA A 218 -4.08 26.22 -6.59
C ALA A 218 -4.63 27.55 -6.03
N ILE A 219 -5.74 28.03 -6.59
CA ILE A 219 -6.50 29.14 -6.02
C ILE A 219 -7.01 28.68 -4.66
N PRO A 220 -6.72 29.41 -3.56
CA PRO A 220 -7.32 29.08 -2.27
C PRO A 220 -8.83 29.21 -2.41
N CYS A 221 -9.55 28.10 -2.15
CA CYS A 221 -11.00 28.16 -2.00
C CYS A 221 -11.29 29.06 -0.80
N GLN A 222 -11.69 30.32 -1.06
CA GLN A 222 -12.23 31.16 0.00
C GLN A 222 -13.52 30.49 0.46
N SER A 223 -13.51 29.93 1.67
CA SER A 223 -14.73 29.57 2.38
C SER A 223 -15.51 30.84 2.60
N THR A 224 -16.50 31.09 1.75
CA THR A 224 -17.58 32.02 2.06
C THR A 224 -18.30 31.47 3.28
N GLY A 225 -18.18 32.19 4.41
CA GLY A 225 -18.81 31.90 5.68
C GLY A 225 -20.34 31.91 5.61
#